data_09653d10f8f61e1d7da0e8ea64f34b54
#
_entry.id   09653d10f8f61e1d7da0e8ea64f34b54
#
_cell.length_a   1.000
_cell.length_b   1.000
_cell.length_c   1.000
_cell.angle_alpha   90.00
_cell.angle_beta   90.00
_cell.angle_gamma   90.00
#
_symmetry.space_group_name_H-M   'P 1'
#
loop_
_entity.id
_entity.type
_entity.pdbx_description
1 polymer ?
#
loop_
_entity_poly.entity_id
_entity_poly.type
_entity_poly.pdbx_seq_one_letter_code
_entity_poly.pdbx_strand_id
1 'polypeptide(L)'
;ISYTYNMNLNVYDSNDNLLNPSTTFTDLLKEIVKASGSTSDMTMIMQQASMMNTDVFSEMLDNPTLLESQYNLVGNSRWPSNYDECVLVINENNTLTDYALYALGLSTSPTLKEIAEGIVNNENYEIKIDPISYETLLNTKFNILLDTDYYQKQEDGTYLNKKEDSNYVKSMLDNTNLSLKIVGIVKPN
;
A
#
# COMPACT_ATOMS: atom_id res chain seq x y z
N ILE A 1 -3.42 -6.52 27.92
CA ILE A 1 -4.56 -6.07 27.09
C ILE A 1 -3.96 -5.12 26.07
N SER A 2 -4.09 -5.46 24.82
CA SER A 2 -3.70 -4.60 23.68
C SER A 2 -4.96 -3.96 23.11
N TYR A 3 -4.90 -2.66 22.85
CA TYR A 3 -5.97 -1.94 22.16
C TYR A 3 -5.51 -1.64 20.74
N THR A 4 -6.30 -2.06 19.77
CA THR A 4 -6.07 -1.72 18.36
C THR A 4 -7.14 -0.73 17.90
N TYR A 5 -6.72 0.27 17.14
CA TYR A 5 -7.63 1.25 16.55
C TYR A 5 -7.67 1.00 15.04
N ASN A 6 -8.88 0.87 14.50
CA ASN A 6 -9.04 0.84 13.05
C ASN A 6 -8.92 2.27 12.51
N MET A 7 -7.81 2.56 11.85
CA MET A 7 -7.51 3.89 11.32
C MET A 7 -7.21 3.77 9.83
N ASN A 8 -7.95 4.51 9.02
CA ASN A 8 -7.65 4.60 7.60
C ASN A 8 -6.49 5.57 7.40
N LEU A 9 -5.36 5.05 6.93
CA LEU A 9 -4.22 5.87 6.55
C LEU A 9 -4.28 6.14 5.04
N ASN A 10 -4.22 7.41 4.67
CA ASN A 10 -4.06 7.80 3.28
C ASN A 10 -2.56 7.95 3.02
N VAL A 11 -2.00 6.95 2.35
CA VAL A 11 -0.57 6.83 2.09
C VAL A 11 -0.28 7.36 0.69
N TYR A 12 0.71 8.22 0.57
CA TYR A 12 1.14 8.83 -0.69
C TYR A 12 2.59 8.48 -0.99
N ASP A 13 2.89 8.23 -2.27
CA ASP A 13 4.26 8.05 -2.74
C ASP A 13 5.01 9.39 -2.83
N SER A 14 6.27 9.34 -3.25
CA SER A 14 7.11 10.53 -3.43
C SER A 14 6.68 11.45 -4.57
N ASN A 15 5.71 11.03 -5.40
CA ASN A 15 5.16 11.80 -6.51
C ASN A 15 3.76 12.32 -6.20
N ASP A 16 3.36 12.31 -4.93
CA ASP A 16 2.04 12.72 -4.43
C ASP A 16 0.87 11.85 -4.97
N ASN A 17 1.14 10.64 -5.44
CA ASN A 17 0.10 9.70 -5.82
C ASN A 17 -0.44 8.99 -4.58
N LEU A 18 -1.77 8.98 -4.45
CA LEU A 18 -2.43 8.23 -3.39
C LEU A 18 -2.29 6.74 -3.65
N LEU A 19 -1.63 6.07 -2.72
CA LEU A 19 -1.54 4.62 -2.67
C LEU A 19 -2.69 4.12 -1.79
N ASN A 20 -3.55 3.30 -2.36
CA ASN A 20 -4.64 2.66 -1.61
C ASN A 20 -4.40 1.15 -1.49
N PRO A 21 -3.44 0.72 -0.64
CA PRO A 21 -3.07 -0.69 -0.55
C PRO A 21 -4.25 -1.60 -0.25
N SER A 22 -5.14 -1.17 0.62
CA SER A 22 -6.33 -1.93 1.00
C SER A 22 -7.40 -2.01 -0.11
N THR A 23 -7.40 -1.11 -1.07
CA THR A 23 -8.38 -1.09 -2.18
C THR A 23 -7.82 -1.66 -3.48
N THR A 24 -6.50 -1.74 -3.64
CA THR A 24 -5.85 -2.19 -4.88
C THR A 24 -6.35 -3.58 -5.34
N PHE A 25 -6.52 -4.52 -4.42
CA PHE A 25 -7.04 -5.85 -4.75
C PHE A 25 -8.51 -5.79 -5.20
N THR A 26 -9.31 -5.00 -4.53
CA THR A 26 -10.71 -4.78 -4.89
C THR A 26 -10.84 -4.10 -6.27
N ASP A 27 -9.95 -3.17 -6.57
CA ASP A 27 -9.94 -2.46 -7.85
C ASP A 27 -9.49 -3.39 -8.98
N LEU A 28 -8.51 -4.26 -8.74
CA LEU A 28 -8.13 -5.32 -9.68
C LEU A 28 -9.31 -6.25 -9.97
N LEU A 29 -10.04 -6.69 -8.96
CA LEU A 29 -11.24 -7.53 -9.14
C LEU A 29 -12.31 -6.82 -9.96
N LYS A 30 -12.54 -5.53 -9.75
CA LYS A 30 -13.47 -4.74 -10.56
C LYS A 30 -13.04 -4.71 -12.04
N GLU A 31 -11.76 -4.51 -12.31
CA GLU A 31 -11.25 -4.51 -13.69
C GLU A 31 -11.36 -5.91 -14.33
N ILE A 32 -11.11 -7.01 -13.60
CA ILE A 32 -11.32 -8.37 -14.10
C ILE A 32 -12.79 -8.61 -14.47
N VAL A 33 -13.73 -8.18 -13.64
CA VAL A 33 -15.17 -8.32 -13.95
C VAL A 33 -15.56 -7.52 -15.18
N LYS A 34 -15.07 -6.29 -15.32
CA LYS A 34 -15.29 -5.47 -16.52
C LYS A 34 -14.72 -6.13 -17.77
N ALA A 35 -13.48 -6.61 -17.71
CA ALA A 35 -12.81 -7.25 -18.85
C ALA A 35 -13.49 -8.56 -19.27
N SER A 36 -14.01 -9.35 -18.32
CA SER A 36 -14.71 -10.60 -18.60
C SER A 36 -16.09 -10.41 -19.23
N GLY A 37 -16.63 -9.18 -19.23
CA GLY A 37 -18.02 -8.91 -19.66
C GLY A 37 -19.07 -9.61 -18.81
N SER A 38 -18.69 -10.11 -17.64
CA SER A 38 -19.55 -10.86 -16.74
C SER A 38 -20.58 -9.93 -16.10
N THR A 39 -21.84 -10.39 -16.08
CA THR A 39 -22.91 -9.78 -15.29
C THR A 39 -22.98 -10.35 -13.88
N SER A 40 -21.96 -11.11 -13.46
CA SER A 40 -21.88 -11.67 -12.13
C SER A 40 -22.06 -10.61 -11.06
N ASP A 41 -22.75 -10.98 -10.00
CA ASP A 41 -23.07 -10.04 -8.93
C ASP A 41 -21.79 -9.55 -8.27
N MET A 42 -21.40 -8.32 -8.63
CA MET A 42 -20.25 -7.60 -8.05
C MET A 42 -20.29 -7.62 -6.53
N THR A 43 -21.50 -7.65 -5.94
CA THR A 43 -21.70 -7.67 -4.50
C THR A 43 -21.11 -8.93 -3.87
N MET A 44 -21.29 -10.09 -4.49
CA MET A 44 -20.74 -11.35 -3.98
C MET A 44 -19.21 -11.38 -4.06
N ILE A 45 -18.66 -10.91 -5.19
CA ILE A 45 -17.19 -10.82 -5.38
C ILE A 45 -16.57 -9.86 -4.37
N MET A 46 -17.17 -8.69 -4.17
CA MET A 46 -16.74 -7.70 -3.19
C MET A 46 -16.85 -8.21 -1.76
N GLN A 47 -17.92 -8.94 -1.44
CA GLN A 47 -18.09 -9.53 -0.12
C GLN A 47 -17.04 -10.62 0.14
N GLN A 48 -16.70 -11.44 -0.85
CA GLN A 48 -15.65 -12.44 -0.72
C GLN A 48 -14.26 -11.79 -0.61
N ALA A 49 -14.00 -10.73 -1.38
CA ALA A 49 -12.75 -9.97 -1.30
C ALA A 49 -12.56 -9.28 0.06
N SER A 50 -13.65 -8.78 0.67
CA SER A 50 -13.59 -8.16 1.99
C SER A 50 -13.27 -9.13 3.14
N MET A 51 -13.40 -10.44 2.90
CA MET A 51 -13.00 -11.49 3.85
C MET A 51 -11.52 -11.86 3.74
N MET A 52 -10.85 -11.46 2.66
CA MET A 52 -9.42 -11.67 2.47
C MET A 52 -8.66 -10.53 3.14
N ASN A 53 -7.71 -10.87 4.01
CA ASN A 53 -6.81 -9.85 4.55
C ASN A 53 -5.85 -9.44 3.43
N THR A 54 -6.13 -8.29 2.82
CA THR A 54 -5.34 -7.69 1.75
C THR A 54 -4.55 -6.49 2.23
N ASP A 55 -4.41 -6.32 3.55
CA ASP A 55 -3.67 -5.22 4.14
C ASP A 55 -2.19 -5.37 3.79
N VAL A 56 -1.66 -4.38 3.08
CA VAL A 56 -0.23 -4.30 2.75
C VAL A 56 0.56 -3.74 3.92
N PHE A 57 -0.06 -2.86 4.70
CA PHE A 57 0.50 -2.34 5.93
C PHE A 57 -0.14 -3.03 7.12
N SER A 58 0.67 -3.55 8.01
CA SER A 58 0.22 -4.15 9.27
C SER A 58 1.10 -3.70 10.42
N GLU A 59 0.49 -3.63 11.60
CA GLU A 59 1.21 -3.30 12.81
C GLU A 59 2.24 -4.39 13.13
N MET A 60 3.46 -3.99 13.40
CA MET A 60 4.53 -4.90 13.78
C MET A 60 4.38 -5.24 15.27
N LEU A 61 4.55 -6.51 15.58
CA LEU A 61 4.52 -6.97 16.98
C LEU A 61 5.67 -6.31 17.78
N ASP A 62 5.34 -5.81 18.96
CA ASP A 62 6.35 -5.31 19.91
C ASP A 62 6.99 -6.49 20.69
N ASN A 63 7.66 -7.37 19.95
CA ASN A 63 8.40 -8.50 20.50
C ASN A 63 9.62 -8.82 19.63
N PRO A 64 10.76 -8.15 19.87
CA PRO A 64 11.98 -8.34 19.08
C PRO A 64 12.44 -9.80 18.99
N THR A 65 12.39 -10.53 20.09
CA THR A 65 12.82 -11.94 20.13
C THR A 65 11.97 -12.80 19.18
N LEU A 66 10.65 -12.56 19.13
CA LEU A 66 9.76 -13.28 18.24
C LEU A 66 10.02 -12.90 16.78
N LEU A 67 10.18 -11.62 16.48
CA LEU A 67 10.49 -11.13 15.14
C LEU A 67 11.80 -11.71 14.61
N GLU A 68 12.85 -11.67 15.40
CA GLU A 68 14.17 -12.24 15.07
C GLU A 68 14.13 -13.76 14.90
N SER A 69 13.20 -14.45 15.57
CA SER A 69 13.01 -15.90 15.42
C SER A 69 12.26 -16.28 14.13
N GLN A 70 11.50 -15.35 13.54
CA GLN A 70 10.66 -15.61 12.38
C GLN A 70 11.23 -15.02 11.10
N TYR A 71 12.04 -13.97 11.19
CA TYR A 71 12.52 -13.22 10.04
C TYR A 71 14.02 -12.93 10.13
N ASN A 72 14.67 -13.00 8.98
CA ASN A 72 16.05 -12.55 8.77
C ASN A 72 16.10 -11.19 8.11
N LEU A 73 16.94 -10.29 8.61
CA LEU A 73 17.27 -9.03 7.94
C LEU A 73 18.10 -9.29 6.67
N VAL A 74 17.81 -8.56 5.61
CA VAL A 74 18.46 -8.67 4.30
C VAL A 74 19.25 -7.39 3.99
N GLY A 75 20.48 -7.53 3.49
CA GLY A 75 21.32 -6.39 3.12
C GLY A 75 21.70 -5.51 4.31
N ASN A 76 21.70 -4.20 4.10
CA ASN A 76 22.02 -3.20 5.12
C ASN A 76 20.78 -2.78 5.93
N SER A 77 19.86 -3.71 6.14
CA SER A 77 18.61 -3.49 6.85
C SER A 77 18.80 -3.45 8.37
N ARG A 78 17.90 -2.75 9.03
CA ARG A 78 17.76 -2.77 10.48
C ARG A 78 16.30 -2.87 10.89
N TRP A 79 16.03 -3.25 12.11
CA TRP A 79 14.69 -3.16 12.69
C TRP A 79 14.29 -1.70 12.95
N PRO A 80 13.00 -1.36 12.84
CA PRO A 80 12.48 -0.06 13.23
C PRO A 80 12.81 0.29 14.67
N SER A 81 13.12 1.55 14.91
CA SER A 81 13.36 2.10 16.25
C SER A 81 12.47 3.30 16.55
N ASN A 82 11.73 3.79 15.55
CA ASN A 82 10.82 4.91 15.68
C ASN A 82 9.45 4.53 15.06
N TYR A 83 8.42 5.25 15.47
CA TYR A 83 7.03 5.02 15.04
C TYR A 83 6.79 5.29 13.53
N ASP A 84 7.66 6.05 12.90
CA ASP A 84 7.61 6.41 11.48
C ASP A 84 8.48 5.50 10.59
N GLU A 85 8.89 4.36 11.12
CA GLU A 85 9.72 3.40 10.42
C GLU A 85 9.00 2.06 10.24
N CYS A 86 9.25 1.41 9.11
CA CYS A 86 8.70 0.09 8.82
C CYS A 86 9.73 -0.83 8.18
N VAL A 87 9.42 -2.12 8.15
CA VAL A 87 10.15 -3.13 7.39
C VAL A 87 9.31 -3.61 6.22
N LEU A 88 9.98 -3.91 5.12
CA LEU A 88 9.38 -4.54 3.96
C LEU A 88 9.62 -6.05 4.04
N VAL A 89 8.53 -6.82 4.01
CA VAL A 89 8.62 -8.29 4.00
C VAL A 89 8.69 -8.77 2.55
N ILE A 90 9.75 -9.47 2.21
CA ILE A 90 9.90 -10.16 0.92
C ILE A 90 9.77 -11.67 1.12
N ASN A 91 9.53 -12.41 0.04
CA ASN A 91 9.45 -13.86 0.12
C ASN A 91 10.85 -14.52 0.18
N GLU A 92 10.89 -15.84 0.35
CA GLU A 92 12.12 -16.63 0.41
C GLU A 92 13.01 -16.46 -0.83
N ASN A 93 12.42 -16.21 -1.99
CA ASN A 93 13.11 -16.02 -3.27
C ASN A 93 13.60 -14.59 -3.51
N ASN A 94 13.52 -13.73 -2.51
CA ASN A 94 13.82 -12.29 -2.58
C ASN A 94 12.97 -11.54 -3.61
N THR A 95 11.72 -11.92 -3.75
CA THR A 95 10.75 -11.26 -4.63
C THR A 95 9.60 -10.67 -3.84
N LEU A 96 8.99 -9.65 -4.40
CA LEU A 96 7.70 -9.11 -3.98
C LEU A 96 6.62 -9.63 -4.92
N THR A 97 5.40 -9.73 -4.42
CA THR A 97 4.26 -10.00 -5.30
C THR A 97 3.96 -8.76 -6.13
N ASP A 98 3.44 -8.95 -7.34
CA ASP A 98 3.02 -7.85 -8.22
C ASP A 98 2.03 -6.93 -7.50
N TYR A 99 1.13 -7.52 -6.71
CA TYR A 99 0.22 -6.78 -5.87
C TYR A 99 0.94 -5.85 -4.88
N ALA A 100 1.96 -6.32 -4.18
CA ALA A 100 2.72 -5.51 -3.24
C ALA A 100 3.48 -4.39 -3.94
N LEU A 101 4.04 -4.64 -5.12
CA LEU A 101 4.71 -3.62 -5.93
C LEU A 101 3.76 -2.50 -6.32
N TYR A 102 2.54 -2.84 -6.74
CA TYR A 102 1.49 -1.87 -7.06
C TYR A 102 1.04 -1.09 -5.84
N ALA A 103 0.71 -1.81 -4.78
CA ALA A 103 0.19 -1.21 -3.56
C ALA A 103 1.19 -0.28 -2.86
N LEU A 104 2.48 -0.49 -3.10
CA LEU A 104 3.56 0.37 -2.60
C LEU A 104 4.00 1.44 -3.61
N GLY A 105 3.34 1.54 -4.77
CA GLY A 105 3.72 2.51 -5.80
C GLY A 105 5.11 2.26 -6.42
N LEU A 106 5.65 1.05 -6.24
CA LEU A 106 6.96 0.66 -6.77
C LEU A 106 6.89 0.24 -8.24
N SER A 107 5.68 0.00 -8.74
CA SER A 107 5.41 -0.25 -10.16
C SER A 107 4.10 0.41 -10.56
N THR A 108 4.10 1.01 -11.75
CA THR A 108 2.91 1.61 -12.36
C THR A 108 2.55 0.95 -13.69
N SER A 109 3.38 0.03 -14.17
CA SER A 109 3.16 -0.69 -15.42
C SER A 109 3.43 -2.19 -15.20
N PRO A 110 2.55 -3.06 -15.69
CA PRO A 110 1.31 -2.79 -16.41
C PRO A 110 0.23 -2.19 -15.49
N THR A 111 -0.77 -1.53 -16.09
CA THR A 111 -1.92 -1.02 -15.32
C THR A 111 -2.79 -2.16 -14.79
N LEU A 112 -3.59 -1.93 -13.73
CA LEU A 112 -4.54 -2.92 -13.23
C LEU A 112 -5.48 -3.43 -14.32
N LYS A 113 -5.83 -2.57 -15.28
CA LYS A 113 -6.66 -2.94 -16.43
C LYS A 113 -5.94 -3.95 -17.34
N GLU A 114 -4.69 -3.71 -17.69
CA GLU A 114 -3.89 -4.61 -18.52
C GLU A 114 -3.68 -5.96 -17.85
N ILE A 115 -3.46 -5.97 -16.52
CA ILE A 115 -3.37 -7.21 -15.73
C ILE A 115 -4.70 -7.97 -15.79
N ALA A 116 -5.83 -7.28 -15.62
CA ALA A 116 -7.16 -7.88 -15.66
C ALA A 116 -7.47 -8.48 -17.04
N GLU A 117 -7.17 -7.76 -18.11
CA GLU A 117 -7.34 -8.24 -19.50
C GLU A 117 -6.48 -9.48 -19.77
N GLY A 118 -5.23 -9.50 -19.34
CA GLY A 118 -4.32 -10.65 -19.47
C GLY A 118 -4.85 -11.88 -18.72
N ILE A 119 -5.37 -11.72 -17.51
CA ILE A 119 -5.96 -12.81 -16.72
C ILE A 119 -7.19 -13.39 -17.45
N VAL A 120 -8.07 -12.53 -17.97
CA VAL A 120 -9.30 -12.98 -18.66
C VAL A 120 -8.99 -13.70 -19.97
N ASN A 121 -7.98 -13.23 -20.71
CA ASN A 121 -7.58 -13.80 -21.98
C ASN A 121 -6.68 -15.05 -21.84
N ASN A 122 -6.35 -15.49 -20.62
CA ASN A 122 -5.36 -16.56 -20.37
C ASN A 122 -4.00 -16.28 -21.05
N GLU A 123 -3.65 -15.02 -21.19
CA GLU A 123 -2.32 -14.64 -21.67
C GLU A 123 -1.31 -14.90 -20.56
N ASN A 124 -0.17 -15.50 -20.92
CA ASN A 124 0.95 -15.57 -19.99
C ASN A 124 1.52 -14.17 -19.80
N TYR A 125 1.05 -13.51 -18.78
CA TYR A 125 1.43 -12.14 -18.46
C TYR A 125 2.73 -12.18 -17.66
N GLU A 126 3.85 -12.02 -18.33
CA GLU A 126 5.11 -11.74 -17.64
C GLU A 126 5.20 -10.23 -17.38
N ILE A 127 4.95 -9.84 -16.14
CA ILE A 127 5.27 -8.48 -15.70
C ILE A 127 6.78 -8.34 -15.68
N LYS A 128 7.33 -7.70 -16.68
CA LYS A 128 8.75 -7.36 -16.72
C LYS A 128 8.97 -6.12 -15.88
N ILE A 129 9.26 -6.33 -14.60
CA ILE A 129 9.72 -5.28 -13.71
C ILE A 129 11.23 -5.36 -13.64
N ASP A 130 11.89 -4.25 -13.87
CA ASP A 130 13.33 -4.18 -13.66
C ASP A 130 13.64 -4.47 -12.17
N PRO A 131 14.71 -5.23 -11.88
CA PRO A 131 15.07 -5.53 -10.51
C PRO A 131 15.26 -4.26 -9.70
N ILE A 132 14.51 -4.12 -8.61
CA ILE A 132 14.64 -3.00 -7.69
C ILE A 132 15.74 -3.31 -6.68
N SER A 133 16.71 -2.43 -6.55
CA SER A 133 17.80 -2.63 -5.60
C SER A 133 17.31 -2.48 -4.16
N TYR A 134 17.93 -3.21 -3.24
CA TYR A 134 17.63 -3.04 -1.80
C TYR A 134 17.89 -1.62 -1.31
N GLU A 135 18.87 -0.94 -1.88
CA GLU A 135 19.17 0.46 -1.55
C GLU A 135 18.02 1.39 -1.94
N THR A 136 17.43 1.17 -3.11
CA THR A 136 16.23 1.92 -3.56
C THR A 136 15.06 1.68 -2.62
N LEU A 137 14.81 0.43 -2.25
CA LEU A 137 13.74 0.07 -1.33
C LEU A 137 13.93 0.70 0.05
N LEU A 138 15.14 0.65 0.62
CA LEU A 138 15.47 1.24 1.92
C LEU A 138 15.38 2.78 1.95
N ASN A 139 15.41 3.44 0.79
CA ASN A 139 15.23 4.88 0.69
C ASN A 139 13.79 5.30 0.37
N THR A 140 12.89 4.33 0.20
CA THR A 140 11.49 4.61 -0.07
C THR A 140 10.82 5.24 1.15
N LYS A 141 10.14 6.34 0.91
CA LYS A 141 9.41 7.11 1.92
C LYS A 141 7.99 7.37 1.43
N PHE A 142 7.05 7.27 2.33
CA PHE A 142 5.65 7.56 2.09
C PHE A 142 5.24 8.74 2.95
N ASN A 143 4.43 9.65 2.41
CA ASN A 143 3.75 10.68 3.17
C ASN A 143 2.38 10.17 3.60
N ILE A 144 1.92 10.59 4.76
CA ILE A 144 0.64 10.15 5.32
C ILE A 144 -0.23 11.38 5.59
N LEU A 145 -1.48 11.30 5.13
CA LEU A 145 -2.54 12.21 5.54
C LEU A 145 -3.62 11.44 6.31
N LEU A 146 -4.07 12.02 7.38
CA LEU A 146 -5.23 11.52 8.12
C LEU A 146 -6.52 11.97 7.43
N ASP A 147 -7.60 11.24 7.65
CA ASP A 147 -8.91 11.64 7.09
C ASP A 147 -9.33 13.04 7.53
N THR A 148 -8.89 13.49 8.70
CA THR A 148 -9.13 14.84 9.22
C THR A 148 -8.42 15.93 8.43
N ASP A 149 -7.30 15.63 7.79
CA ASP A 149 -6.48 16.60 7.06
C ASP A 149 -7.16 17.08 5.77
N TYR A 150 -8.15 16.33 5.29
CA TYR A 150 -8.96 16.75 4.13
C TYR A 150 -10.05 17.76 4.47
N TYR A 151 -10.22 18.13 5.74
CA TYR A 151 -11.28 19.04 6.14
C TYR A 151 -10.75 20.43 6.45
N GLN A 152 -11.11 21.39 5.61
CA GLN A 152 -10.78 22.79 5.80
C GLN A 152 -11.84 23.49 6.65
N LYS A 153 -11.41 24.08 7.77
CA LYS A 153 -12.29 24.90 8.60
C LYS A 153 -12.63 26.20 7.89
N GLN A 154 -13.91 26.55 7.84
CA GLN A 154 -14.42 27.79 7.25
C GLN A 154 -14.59 28.89 8.32
N GLU A 155 -14.80 30.13 7.87
CA GLU A 155 -14.98 31.28 8.76
C GLU A 155 -16.23 31.17 9.65
N ASP A 156 -17.27 30.52 9.15
CA ASP A 156 -18.52 30.26 9.88
C ASP A 156 -18.42 29.10 10.89
N GLY A 157 -17.24 28.48 11.01
CA GLY A 157 -16.96 27.36 11.90
C GLY A 157 -17.32 25.98 11.34
N THR A 158 -17.87 25.88 10.13
CA THR A 158 -18.11 24.62 9.44
C THR A 158 -16.84 24.04 8.86
N TYR A 159 -16.90 22.78 8.42
CA TYR A 159 -15.76 22.10 7.78
C TYR A 159 -16.15 21.66 6.37
N LEU A 160 -15.33 22.03 5.39
CA LEU A 160 -15.49 21.64 4.00
C LEU A 160 -14.52 20.50 3.67
N ASN A 161 -15.07 19.40 3.14
CA ASN A 161 -14.23 18.31 2.64
C ASN A 161 -13.54 18.71 1.34
N LYS A 162 -12.22 18.67 1.33
CA LYS A 162 -11.33 19.07 0.25
C LYS A 162 -10.54 17.88 -0.36
N LYS A 163 -11.00 16.66 -0.13
CA LYS A 163 -10.31 15.45 -0.61
C LYS A 163 -10.12 15.43 -2.14
N GLU A 164 -11.08 15.99 -2.88
CA GLU A 164 -11.04 16.05 -4.35
C GLU A 164 -10.32 17.32 -4.88
N ASP A 165 -9.89 18.21 -4.01
CA ASP A 165 -9.15 19.41 -4.37
C ASP A 165 -7.65 19.12 -4.37
N SER A 166 -7.09 18.80 -5.56
CA SER A 166 -5.68 18.41 -5.71
C SER A 166 -4.70 19.47 -5.20
N ASN A 167 -5.03 20.76 -5.31
CA ASN A 167 -4.14 21.82 -4.81
C ASN A 167 -4.14 21.85 -3.28
N TYR A 168 -5.30 21.64 -2.67
CA TYR A 168 -5.41 21.54 -1.22
C TYR A 168 -4.65 20.33 -0.69
N VAL A 169 -4.88 19.15 -1.28
CA VAL A 169 -4.19 17.90 -0.91
C VAL A 169 -2.68 18.06 -1.03
N LYS A 170 -2.21 18.64 -2.14
CA LYS A 170 -0.78 18.92 -2.33
C LYS A 170 -0.23 19.82 -1.23
N SER A 171 -0.95 20.89 -0.88
CA SER A 171 -0.50 21.76 0.20
C SER A 171 -0.45 21.07 1.56
N MET A 172 -1.33 20.09 1.80
CA MET A 172 -1.28 19.27 3.01
C MET A 172 -0.08 18.33 3.00
N LEU A 173 0.22 17.69 1.87
CA LEU A 173 1.40 16.82 1.70
C LEU A 173 2.72 17.58 1.88
N ASP A 174 2.80 18.79 1.36
CA ASP A 174 3.99 19.64 1.50
C ASP A 174 4.23 20.08 2.97
N ASN A 175 3.20 20.05 3.80
CA ASN A 175 3.25 20.49 5.20
C ASN A 175 3.10 19.35 6.21
N THR A 176 2.81 18.11 5.78
CA THR A 176 2.67 17.00 6.72
C THR A 176 4.01 16.61 7.34
N ASN A 177 3.98 16.33 8.65
CA ASN A 177 5.12 15.73 9.36
C ASN A 177 4.93 14.21 9.53
N LEU A 178 3.81 13.66 9.06
CA LEU A 178 3.55 12.24 9.12
C LEU A 178 4.12 11.55 7.89
N SER A 179 5.04 10.66 8.12
CA SER A 179 5.65 9.87 7.05
C SER A 179 5.96 8.47 7.53
N LEU A 180 6.13 7.55 6.61
CA LEU A 180 6.58 6.20 6.87
C LEU A 180 7.81 5.92 6.01
N LYS A 181 8.87 5.39 6.59
CA LYS A 181 10.12 5.09 5.89
C LYS A 181 10.46 3.62 6.02
N ILE A 182 10.82 2.99 4.91
CA ILE A 182 11.36 1.64 4.91
C ILE A 182 12.80 1.70 5.41
N VAL A 183 13.08 1.08 6.56
CA VAL A 183 14.41 1.02 7.18
C VAL A 183 15.00 -0.38 7.19
N GLY A 184 14.18 -1.38 6.85
CA GLY A 184 14.60 -2.76 6.80
C GLY A 184 13.84 -3.55 5.75
N ILE A 185 14.51 -4.56 5.25
CA ILE A 185 13.94 -5.60 4.39
C ILE A 185 14.13 -6.90 5.14
N VAL A 186 13.08 -7.66 5.29
CA VAL A 186 13.10 -8.92 6.02
C VAL A 186 12.52 -10.05 5.18
N LYS A 187 12.98 -11.26 5.41
CA LYS A 187 12.40 -12.46 4.81
C LYS A 187 12.16 -13.53 5.88
N PRO A 188 11.17 -14.39 5.72
CA PRO A 188 10.95 -15.52 6.61
C PRO A 188 12.19 -16.40 6.75
N ASN A 189 12.35 -17.04 7.92
CA ASN A 189 13.43 -17.98 8.21
C ASN A 189 13.23 -19.31 7.47
#